data_9a6b224543e997888a9dc62737eb8426
#
_entry.id   9a6b224543e997888a9dc62737eb8426
#
_cell.length_a   1.000
_cell.length_b   1.000
_cell.length_c   1.000
_cell.angle_alpha   90.00
_cell.angle_beta   90.00
_cell.angle_gamma   90.00
#
_symmetry.space_group_name_H-M   'P 1'
#
loop_
_entity.id
_entity.type
_entity.pdbx_description
1 polymer ?
#
loop_
_entity_poly.entity_id
_entity_poly.type
_entity_poly.pdbx_seq_one_letter_code
_entity_poly.pdbx_strand_id
1 'polypeptide(L)'
;MNFRKNLLSAIMTTAVVVPAVGADIKENVSSPEMGTITGRITDADRQVLPGATIMIEELHTGVISDVNGFYTLANLKPGTYRIKVSYVGYEPKYYTVRLSNSNVEHDIQLSESHELKEVVVTGAFYGQRKALQMQKESMGVTNVVSSDQVGKFPDSNIGDALKRINGINVQYDQGEARFGQVRGTSADLTSVTVNGNRVPSAEGDTRNVQLDLIPADMVQTIEVNKVVTSDMDGDAIGGEINLVTKNTPSHRVLNFNIGSGYTWVSGKPQLDLGATWGDRFFNHKLGIMAAASYQYAPGGSDNTEFEYEENDDKQLELKEAQVRQYYVTRERQSYSLALDYKFNPQHKISFKGGKFLEAVSDAKTIVFDKT
;
A
#
# COMPACT_ATOMS: atom_id res chain seq x y z
N MET A 1 -11.20 -47.24 43.46
CA MET A 1 -12.66 -47.37 43.70
C MET A 1 -13.31 -46.86 42.43
N ASN A 2 -13.49 -47.78 41.44
CA ASN A 2 -14.72 -48.40 40.99
C ASN A 2 -15.81 -47.36 40.62
N PHE A 3 -16.32 -47.29 39.34
CA PHE A 3 -17.10 -48.18 38.48
C PHE A 3 -17.19 -47.59 37.07
N ARG A 4 -16.82 -48.16 36.01
CA ARG A 4 -17.45 -49.12 35.05
C ARG A 4 -18.97 -48.89 34.83
N LYS A 5 -19.47 -48.60 33.60
CA LYS A 5 -19.93 -49.62 32.63
C LYS A 5 -20.63 -49.00 31.41
N ASN A 6 -20.24 -49.46 30.28
CA ASN A 6 -20.94 -49.79 29.03
C ASN A 6 -22.47 -49.66 28.99
N LEU A 7 -22.98 -49.15 27.86
CA LEU A 7 -24.17 -49.71 27.23
C LEU A 7 -24.07 -49.59 25.70
N LEU A 8 -23.82 -50.71 25.03
CA LEU A 8 -24.17 -50.94 23.65
C LEU A 8 -25.71 -51.05 23.57
N SER A 9 -26.34 -50.41 22.60
CA SER A 9 -27.70 -50.72 22.19
C SER A 9 -27.75 -50.90 20.68
N ALA A 10 -28.11 -52.10 20.29
CA ALA A 10 -28.33 -52.56 18.94
C ALA A 10 -29.57 -51.91 18.35
N ILE A 11 -29.48 -51.42 17.13
CA ILE A 11 -30.65 -50.99 16.34
C ILE A 11 -30.88 -52.06 15.27
N MET A 12 -32.00 -52.66 15.41
CA MET A 12 -32.59 -53.73 14.59
C MET A 12 -33.07 -53.12 13.26
N THR A 13 -32.54 -53.67 12.16
CA THR A 13 -32.94 -53.33 10.80
C THR A 13 -34.23 -54.10 10.46
N THR A 14 -35.34 -53.41 10.31
CA THR A 14 -36.55 -53.94 9.67
C THR A 14 -36.57 -53.51 8.21
N ALA A 15 -36.33 -54.45 7.31
CA ALA A 15 -36.53 -54.27 5.89
C ALA A 15 -38.03 -54.37 5.58
N VAL A 16 -38.61 -53.27 5.09
CA VAL A 16 -39.95 -53.26 4.48
C VAL A 16 -39.75 -53.32 2.98
N VAL A 17 -40.14 -54.46 2.40
CA VAL A 17 -40.23 -54.66 0.95
C VAL A 17 -41.55 -54.02 0.47
N VAL A 18 -41.47 -52.95 -0.33
CA VAL A 18 -42.62 -52.41 -1.06
C VAL A 18 -42.47 -52.78 -2.53
N PRO A 19 -43.49 -53.34 -3.18
CA PRO A 19 -43.39 -53.74 -4.59
C PRO A 19 -43.37 -52.53 -5.47
N ALA A 20 -42.47 -52.57 -6.48
CA ALA A 20 -42.37 -51.56 -7.54
C ALA A 20 -43.60 -51.58 -8.41
N VAL A 21 -44.36 -50.52 -8.43
CA VAL A 21 -45.28 -50.17 -9.51
C VAL A 21 -44.57 -49.12 -10.38
N GLY A 22 -44.22 -49.54 -11.59
CA GLY A 22 -43.62 -48.64 -12.57
C GLY A 22 -44.59 -47.55 -13.00
N ALA A 23 -44.15 -46.33 -12.85
CA ALA A 23 -44.64 -45.19 -13.63
C ALA A 23 -43.43 -44.34 -13.97
N ASP A 24 -42.98 -44.45 -15.20
CA ASP A 24 -42.04 -43.51 -15.82
C ASP A 24 -42.65 -42.13 -15.85
N ILE A 25 -42.37 -41.32 -14.87
CA ILE A 25 -42.50 -39.86 -14.98
C ILE A 25 -41.07 -39.34 -14.98
N LYS A 26 -40.51 -39.16 -16.18
CA LYS A 26 -39.35 -38.30 -16.39
C LYS A 26 -39.85 -36.87 -16.20
N GLU A 27 -39.94 -36.41 -14.97
CA GLU A 27 -39.86 -34.96 -14.70
C GLU A 27 -38.41 -34.54 -14.97
N ASN A 28 -38.22 -33.97 -16.12
CA ASN A 28 -37.02 -33.21 -16.46
C ASN A 28 -37.05 -31.90 -15.66
N VAL A 29 -36.73 -31.97 -14.37
CA VAL A 29 -36.41 -30.76 -13.57
C VAL A 29 -35.03 -30.36 -14.02
N SER A 30 -34.95 -29.60 -15.10
CA SER A 30 -33.76 -28.85 -15.42
C SER A 30 -33.57 -27.83 -14.31
N SER A 31 -32.61 -28.06 -13.42
CA SER A 31 -32.13 -27.04 -12.50
C SER A 31 -31.82 -25.79 -13.36
N PRO A 32 -32.32 -24.62 -13.04
CA PRO A 32 -32.01 -23.43 -13.81
C PRO A 32 -30.49 -23.24 -13.80
N GLU A 33 -29.85 -23.31 -14.96
CA GLU A 33 -28.43 -23.06 -15.11
C GLU A 33 -28.15 -21.65 -14.58
N MET A 34 -27.33 -21.56 -13.54
CA MET A 34 -26.93 -20.28 -12.99
C MET A 34 -25.92 -19.62 -13.93
N GLY A 35 -26.15 -18.38 -14.29
CA GLY A 35 -25.27 -17.61 -15.14
C GLY A 35 -24.36 -16.67 -14.35
N THR A 36 -23.44 -16.05 -15.08
CA THR A 36 -22.46 -15.11 -14.53
C THR A 36 -22.44 -13.86 -15.39
N ILE A 37 -22.40 -12.69 -14.74
CA ILE A 37 -22.15 -11.41 -15.40
C ILE A 37 -20.72 -10.99 -15.09
N THR A 38 -19.90 -10.83 -16.11
CA THR A 38 -18.52 -10.38 -16.03
C THR A 38 -18.33 -9.09 -16.82
N GLY A 39 -17.25 -8.38 -16.60
CA GLY A 39 -16.88 -7.22 -17.39
C GLY A 39 -15.77 -6.43 -16.74
N ARG A 40 -15.41 -5.34 -17.38
CA ARG A 40 -14.34 -4.45 -16.95
C ARG A 40 -14.88 -3.05 -16.71
N ILE A 41 -14.42 -2.41 -15.65
CA ILE A 41 -14.79 -1.03 -15.31
C ILE A 41 -13.65 -0.10 -15.66
N THR A 42 -13.96 0.92 -16.46
CA THR A 42 -13.01 1.93 -16.93
C THR A 42 -13.58 3.33 -16.76
N ASP A 43 -12.72 4.33 -16.78
CA ASP A 43 -13.12 5.73 -16.97
C ASP A 43 -13.30 6.10 -18.46
N ALA A 44 -13.59 7.38 -18.72
CA ALA A 44 -13.72 7.92 -20.08
C ALA A 44 -12.42 7.78 -20.89
N ASP A 45 -11.26 7.73 -20.23
CA ASP A 45 -9.94 7.57 -20.84
C ASP A 45 -9.50 6.11 -20.97
N ARG A 46 -10.43 5.16 -20.70
CA ARG A 46 -10.17 3.71 -20.68
C ARG A 46 -9.14 3.30 -19.62
N GLN A 47 -8.93 4.11 -18.58
CA GLN A 47 -8.16 3.67 -17.43
C GLN A 47 -9.04 2.76 -16.55
N VAL A 48 -8.44 1.69 -16.08
CA VAL A 48 -9.15 0.75 -15.21
C VAL A 48 -9.44 1.39 -13.87
N LEU A 49 -10.61 1.08 -13.30
CA LEU A 49 -11.06 1.57 -12.02
C LEU A 49 -11.09 0.42 -10.99
N PRO A 50 -9.97 0.14 -10.32
CA PRO A 50 -9.93 -0.90 -9.28
C PRO A 50 -10.67 -0.46 -8.02
N GLY A 51 -11.43 -1.39 -7.43
CA GLY A 51 -12.20 -1.10 -6.22
C GLY A 51 -13.54 -0.39 -6.48
N ALA A 52 -14.00 -0.33 -7.73
CA ALA A 52 -15.35 0.13 -8.03
C ALA A 52 -16.38 -0.85 -7.45
N THR A 53 -17.45 -0.33 -6.89
CA THR A 53 -18.52 -1.15 -6.29
C THR A 53 -19.61 -1.40 -7.32
N ILE A 54 -19.91 -2.68 -7.56
CA ILE A 54 -20.95 -3.17 -8.46
C ILE A 54 -22.01 -3.85 -7.60
N MET A 55 -23.22 -3.31 -7.55
CA MET A 55 -24.31 -3.80 -6.72
C MET A 55 -25.53 -4.12 -7.55
N ILE A 56 -26.12 -5.29 -7.33
CA ILE A 56 -27.45 -5.65 -7.87
C ILE A 56 -28.49 -5.15 -6.87
N GLU A 57 -29.30 -4.17 -7.28
CA GLU A 57 -30.26 -3.53 -6.37
C GLU A 57 -31.31 -4.51 -5.86
N GLU A 58 -31.83 -5.40 -6.73
CA GLU A 58 -32.88 -6.35 -6.37
C GLU A 58 -32.44 -7.40 -5.35
N LEU A 59 -31.16 -7.79 -5.39
CA LEU A 59 -30.63 -8.86 -4.53
C LEU A 59 -29.84 -8.33 -3.33
N HIS A 60 -29.62 -7.02 -3.24
CA HIS A 60 -28.81 -6.36 -2.21
C HIS A 60 -27.41 -7.02 -2.08
N THR A 61 -26.90 -7.57 -3.17
CA THR A 61 -25.59 -8.22 -3.25
C THR A 61 -24.71 -7.51 -4.25
N GLY A 62 -23.40 -7.56 -4.04
CA GLY A 62 -22.47 -6.88 -4.93
C GLY A 62 -21.06 -7.40 -4.79
N VAL A 63 -20.22 -6.93 -5.70
CA VAL A 63 -18.78 -7.22 -5.77
C VAL A 63 -18.01 -5.92 -5.97
N ILE A 64 -16.72 -6.02 -5.84
CA ILE A 64 -15.77 -4.93 -6.16
C ILE A 64 -14.90 -5.36 -7.33
N SER A 65 -14.53 -4.41 -8.20
CA SER A 65 -13.59 -4.68 -9.29
C SER A 65 -12.18 -4.93 -8.76
N ASP A 66 -11.45 -5.81 -9.43
CA ASP A 66 -10.06 -6.16 -9.12
C ASP A 66 -9.07 -5.05 -9.51
N VAL A 67 -7.76 -5.28 -9.35
CA VAL A 67 -6.70 -4.30 -9.70
C VAL A 67 -6.66 -3.97 -11.19
N ASN A 68 -7.16 -4.86 -12.03
CA ASN A 68 -7.26 -4.68 -13.47
C ASN A 68 -8.62 -4.13 -13.92
N GLY A 69 -9.50 -3.82 -12.94
CA GLY A 69 -10.84 -3.31 -13.17
C GLY A 69 -11.88 -4.37 -13.54
N PHE A 70 -11.56 -5.67 -13.48
CA PHE A 70 -12.51 -6.74 -13.76
C PHE A 70 -13.45 -6.98 -12.59
N TYR A 71 -14.69 -7.38 -12.93
CA TYR A 71 -15.69 -7.80 -11.93
C TYR A 71 -16.39 -9.08 -12.37
N THR A 72 -16.90 -9.84 -11.42
CA THR A 72 -17.62 -11.08 -11.65
C THR A 72 -18.78 -11.21 -10.66
N LEU A 73 -20.00 -11.19 -11.18
CA LEU A 73 -21.23 -11.48 -10.44
C LEU A 73 -21.67 -12.89 -10.81
N ALA A 74 -21.35 -13.87 -9.97
CA ALA A 74 -21.61 -15.28 -10.21
C ALA A 74 -22.89 -15.76 -9.51
N ASN A 75 -23.34 -16.97 -9.90
CA ASN A 75 -24.47 -17.66 -9.29
C ASN A 75 -25.81 -16.89 -9.41
N LEU A 76 -26.04 -16.25 -10.54
CA LEU A 76 -27.27 -15.53 -10.80
C LEU A 76 -28.26 -16.41 -11.58
N LYS A 77 -29.53 -16.36 -11.20
CA LYS A 77 -30.61 -17.01 -11.97
C LYS A 77 -30.87 -16.24 -13.26
N PRO A 78 -31.36 -16.88 -14.32
CA PRO A 78 -31.81 -16.16 -15.50
C PRO A 78 -32.83 -15.09 -15.13
N GLY A 79 -32.63 -13.86 -15.62
CA GLY A 79 -33.47 -12.73 -15.27
C GLY A 79 -32.90 -11.40 -15.78
N THR A 80 -33.60 -10.33 -15.45
CA THR A 80 -33.11 -8.97 -15.74
C THR A 80 -32.71 -8.32 -14.43
N TYR A 81 -31.47 -7.80 -14.39
CA TYR A 81 -30.89 -7.23 -13.19
C TYR A 81 -30.57 -5.76 -13.42
N ARG A 82 -30.88 -4.93 -12.44
CA ARG A 82 -30.46 -3.54 -12.39
C ARG A 82 -29.17 -3.44 -11.58
N ILE A 83 -28.08 -3.15 -12.28
CA ILE A 83 -26.75 -3.05 -11.68
C ILE A 83 -26.42 -1.58 -11.46
N LYS A 84 -26.17 -1.22 -10.22
CA LYS A 84 -25.63 0.07 -9.84
C LYS A 84 -24.12 -0.03 -9.73
N VAL A 85 -23.41 0.82 -10.47
CA VAL A 85 -21.94 0.91 -10.40
C VAL A 85 -21.58 2.27 -9.83
N SER A 86 -20.75 2.27 -8.82
CA SER A 86 -20.29 3.48 -8.15
C SER A 86 -18.81 3.42 -7.86
N TYR A 87 -18.16 4.55 -8.04
CA TYR A 87 -16.75 4.73 -7.76
C TYR A 87 -16.52 6.14 -7.23
N VAL A 88 -15.53 6.30 -6.35
CA VAL A 88 -15.26 7.59 -5.72
C VAL A 88 -14.77 8.59 -6.78
N GLY A 89 -15.40 9.75 -6.87
CA GLY A 89 -15.09 10.79 -7.87
C GLY A 89 -15.80 10.61 -9.20
N TYR A 90 -16.68 9.60 -9.34
CA TYR A 90 -17.42 9.32 -10.55
C TYR A 90 -18.94 9.35 -10.29
N GLU A 91 -19.71 9.70 -11.32
CA GLU A 91 -21.16 9.61 -11.24
C GLU A 91 -21.60 8.14 -11.16
N PRO A 92 -22.44 7.76 -10.17
CA PRO A 92 -23.02 6.43 -10.13
C PRO A 92 -23.86 6.19 -11.39
N LYS A 93 -23.61 5.08 -12.09
CA LYS A 93 -24.39 4.69 -13.26
C LYS A 93 -25.19 3.43 -13.00
N TYR A 94 -26.35 3.36 -13.66
CA TYR A 94 -27.27 2.25 -13.58
C TYR A 94 -27.34 1.56 -14.95
N TYR A 95 -27.19 0.24 -14.95
CA TYR A 95 -27.27 -0.58 -16.15
C TYR A 95 -28.32 -1.67 -15.94
N THR A 96 -29.04 -1.95 -16.98
CA THR A 96 -30.00 -3.08 -17.00
C THR A 96 -29.42 -4.18 -17.85
N VAL A 97 -29.05 -5.31 -17.23
CA VAL A 97 -28.44 -6.44 -17.89
C VAL A 97 -29.40 -7.62 -17.85
N ARG A 98 -29.69 -8.19 -19.01
CA ARG A 98 -30.51 -9.39 -19.13
C ARG A 98 -29.61 -10.61 -19.20
N LEU A 99 -29.70 -11.46 -18.19
CA LEU A 99 -29.02 -12.73 -18.10
C LEU A 99 -29.98 -13.82 -18.62
N SER A 100 -29.64 -14.46 -19.73
CA SER A 100 -30.22 -15.71 -20.18
C SER A 100 -29.42 -16.89 -19.62
N ASN A 101 -29.58 -18.08 -20.12
CA ASN A 101 -28.89 -19.28 -19.61
C ASN A 101 -27.39 -19.36 -19.96
N SER A 102 -26.72 -18.22 -20.14
CA SER A 102 -25.29 -18.14 -20.49
C SER A 102 -24.63 -16.98 -19.79
N ASN A 103 -23.30 -17.03 -19.72
CA ASN A 103 -22.50 -15.91 -19.20
C ASN A 103 -22.62 -14.68 -20.10
N VAL A 104 -22.73 -13.51 -19.47
CA VAL A 104 -22.84 -12.21 -20.16
C VAL A 104 -21.64 -11.37 -19.79
N GLU A 105 -20.93 -10.86 -20.79
CA GLU A 105 -19.87 -9.87 -20.60
C GLU A 105 -20.45 -8.47 -20.83
N HIS A 106 -20.25 -7.58 -19.84
CA HIS A 106 -20.76 -6.21 -19.88
C HIS A 106 -19.71 -5.24 -19.32
N ASP A 107 -18.99 -4.59 -20.23
CA ASP A 107 -18.03 -3.56 -19.87
C ASP A 107 -18.72 -2.25 -19.50
N ILE A 108 -18.20 -1.59 -18.48
CA ILE A 108 -18.81 -0.40 -17.88
C ILE A 108 -17.82 0.75 -17.92
N GLN A 109 -18.29 1.86 -18.50
CA GLN A 109 -17.52 3.10 -18.50
C GLN A 109 -18.20 4.14 -17.60
N LEU A 110 -17.47 4.59 -16.57
CA LEU A 110 -17.89 5.67 -15.68
C LEU A 110 -17.39 7.02 -16.20
N SER A 111 -18.18 8.06 -15.98
CA SER A 111 -17.83 9.45 -16.26
C SER A 111 -17.52 10.15 -14.94
N GLU A 112 -16.54 11.03 -14.94
CA GLU A 112 -16.22 11.84 -13.76
C GLU A 112 -17.41 12.71 -13.35
N SER A 113 -17.62 12.88 -12.06
CA SER A 113 -18.62 13.78 -11.53
C SER A 113 -18.14 15.23 -11.62
N HIS A 114 -18.80 16.05 -12.40
CA HIS A 114 -18.53 17.49 -12.48
C HIS A 114 -19.24 18.30 -11.37
N GLU A 115 -20.04 17.67 -10.54
CA GLU A 115 -20.58 18.35 -9.37
C GLU A 115 -19.50 18.49 -8.30
N LEU A 116 -19.12 19.74 -8.05
CA LEU A 116 -18.41 20.17 -6.85
C LEU A 116 -19.34 19.99 -5.62
N LYS A 117 -19.70 18.76 -5.32
CA LYS A 117 -20.20 18.44 -3.97
C LYS A 117 -18.98 18.53 -3.07
N GLU A 118 -19.13 19.35 -2.05
CA GLU A 118 -18.22 19.50 -0.92
C GLU A 118 -17.40 18.23 -0.71
N VAL A 119 -16.10 18.29 -1.02
CA VAL A 119 -15.22 17.13 -0.97
C VAL A 119 -14.98 16.79 0.49
N VAL A 120 -15.93 16.11 1.09
CA VAL A 120 -15.70 15.37 2.32
C VAL A 120 -14.70 14.27 1.99
N VAL A 121 -13.41 14.58 2.22
CA VAL A 121 -12.27 13.64 2.45
C VAL A 121 -12.44 12.22 1.84
N THR A 122 -12.75 12.13 0.55
CA THR A 122 -12.90 10.83 -0.14
C THR A 122 -11.59 10.32 -0.76
N GLY A 123 -10.62 11.19 -0.99
CA GLY A 123 -9.30 10.83 -1.51
C GLY A 123 -8.55 9.82 -0.62
N ALA A 124 -8.62 10.00 0.69
CA ALA A 124 -7.97 9.10 1.66
C ALA A 124 -8.54 7.68 1.65
N PHE A 125 -9.85 7.52 1.39
CA PHE A 125 -10.47 6.19 1.27
C PHE A 125 -10.13 5.49 -0.05
N TYR A 126 -9.85 6.26 -1.10
CA TYR A 126 -9.48 5.70 -2.40
C TYR A 126 -8.12 5.00 -2.34
N GLY A 127 -7.10 5.70 -1.88
CA GLY A 127 -5.75 5.13 -1.76
C GLY A 127 -5.73 3.91 -0.82
N GLN A 128 -6.44 3.99 0.30
CA GLN A 128 -6.56 2.89 1.24
C GLN A 128 -7.26 1.67 0.63
N ARG A 129 -8.37 1.86 -0.09
CA ARG A 129 -9.08 0.74 -0.76
C ARG A 129 -8.19 0.08 -1.81
N LYS A 130 -7.50 0.87 -2.61
CA LYS A 130 -6.55 0.37 -3.60
C LYS A 130 -5.42 -0.42 -2.94
N ALA A 131 -4.84 0.09 -1.86
CA ALA A 131 -3.79 -0.59 -1.10
C ALA A 131 -4.28 -1.94 -0.53
N LEU A 132 -5.47 -1.98 0.07
CA LEU A 132 -6.08 -3.22 0.56
C LEU A 132 -6.39 -4.22 -0.55
N GLN A 133 -6.81 -3.74 -1.72
CA GLN A 133 -7.06 -4.60 -2.88
C GLN A 133 -5.76 -5.21 -3.40
N MET A 134 -4.70 -4.41 -3.55
CA MET A 134 -3.36 -4.89 -3.93
C MET A 134 -2.84 -5.92 -2.91
N GLN A 135 -3.02 -5.66 -1.62
CA GLN A 135 -2.64 -6.61 -0.58
C GLN A 135 -3.41 -7.92 -0.66
N LYS A 136 -4.71 -7.88 -0.96
CA LYS A 136 -5.57 -9.08 -1.12
C LYS A 136 -5.18 -9.91 -2.34
N GLU A 137 -4.74 -9.28 -3.41
CA GLU A 137 -4.39 -9.92 -4.69
C GLU A 137 -2.93 -10.38 -4.75
N SER A 138 -2.10 -9.92 -3.81
CA SER A 138 -0.72 -10.38 -3.70
C SER A 138 -0.66 -11.88 -3.43
N MET A 139 0.18 -12.60 -4.17
CA MET A 139 0.46 -14.02 -3.96
C MET A 139 1.30 -14.28 -2.70
N GLY A 140 1.97 -13.26 -2.19
CA GLY A 140 2.83 -13.33 -1.01
C GLY A 140 2.22 -12.66 0.22
N VAL A 141 2.95 -12.70 1.35
CA VAL A 141 2.60 -11.93 2.55
C VAL A 141 3.10 -10.49 2.36
N THR A 142 2.25 -9.69 1.75
CA THR A 142 2.55 -8.30 1.40
C THR A 142 1.67 -7.35 2.20
N ASN A 143 2.25 -6.28 2.74
CA ASN A 143 1.51 -5.14 3.26
C ASN A 143 1.67 -3.96 2.31
N VAL A 144 0.56 -3.31 1.99
CA VAL A 144 0.53 -2.14 1.11
C VAL A 144 -0.06 -0.97 1.87
N VAL A 145 0.67 0.15 1.91
CA VAL A 145 0.24 1.39 2.56
C VAL A 145 0.27 2.51 1.53
N SER A 146 -0.84 3.22 1.39
CA SER A 146 -0.93 4.35 0.46
C SER A 146 -0.41 5.65 1.09
N SER A 147 0.00 6.60 0.24
CA SER A 147 0.43 7.93 0.67
C SER A 147 -0.64 8.68 1.47
N ASP A 148 -1.92 8.41 1.21
CA ASP A 148 -3.02 9.02 1.96
C ASP A 148 -3.04 8.57 3.44
N GLN A 149 -2.51 7.39 3.73
CA GLN A 149 -2.32 6.91 5.09
C GLN A 149 -1.03 7.49 5.71
N VAL A 150 0.03 7.56 4.93
CA VAL A 150 1.31 8.17 5.33
C VAL A 150 1.15 9.67 5.58
N GLY A 151 0.50 10.39 4.67
CA GLY A 151 0.33 11.84 4.76
C GLY A 151 -0.66 12.34 5.83
N LYS A 152 -1.41 11.44 6.49
CA LYS A 152 -2.27 11.80 7.64
C LYS A 152 -1.48 12.05 8.93
N PHE A 153 -0.25 11.62 8.97
CA PHE A 153 0.62 11.74 10.12
C PHE A 153 1.80 12.63 9.75
N PRO A 154 2.37 13.33 10.71
CA PRO A 154 3.53 14.19 10.48
C PRO A 154 4.82 13.35 10.33
N ASP A 155 4.78 12.36 9.42
CA ASP A 155 5.96 11.56 9.11
C ASP A 155 6.85 12.34 8.16
N SER A 156 8.03 12.68 8.62
CA SER A 156 8.97 13.48 7.86
C SER A 156 9.66 12.68 6.75
N ASN A 157 9.83 11.38 6.97
CA ASN A 157 10.54 10.49 6.06
C ASN A 157 9.84 9.12 5.97
N ILE A 158 10.29 8.30 5.03
CA ILE A 158 9.74 6.96 4.80
C ILE A 158 9.97 6.02 5.99
N GLY A 159 11.08 6.15 6.69
CA GLY A 159 11.37 5.34 7.87
C GLY A 159 10.29 5.49 8.95
N ASP A 160 9.86 6.72 9.23
CA ASP A 160 8.79 6.98 10.18
C ASP A 160 7.43 6.40 9.74
N ALA A 161 7.14 6.44 8.45
CA ALA A 161 5.93 5.85 7.90
C ALA A 161 5.92 4.32 8.04
N LEU A 162 7.08 3.68 7.87
CA LEU A 162 7.22 2.22 7.93
C LEU A 162 6.90 1.62 9.30
N LYS A 163 7.16 2.32 10.40
CA LYS A 163 6.87 1.82 11.76
C LYS A 163 5.41 1.48 12.01
N ARG A 164 4.49 1.97 11.16
CA ARG A 164 3.05 1.68 11.22
C ARG A 164 2.66 0.39 10.51
N ILE A 165 3.58 -0.21 9.79
CA ILE A 165 3.34 -1.45 9.06
C ILE A 165 3.63 -2.62 9.99
N ASN A 166 2.66 -3.49 10.18
CA ASN A 166 2.79 -4.66 11.03
C ASN A 166 4.00 -5.54 10.61
N GLY A 167 4.85 -5.90 11.57
CA GLY A 167 6.02 -6.73 11.33
C GLY A 167 7.21 -5.98 10.70
N ILE A 168 7.17 -4.65 10.71
CA ILE A 168 8.31 -3.81 10.40
C ILE A 168 8.80 -3.17 11.70
N ASN A 169 10.09 -3.27 11.92
CA ASN A 169 10.82 -2.54 12.93
C ASN A 169 11.65 -1.44 12.26
N VAL A 170 11.96 -0.40 12.98
CA VAL A 170 12.76 0.70 12.47
C VAL A 170 13.88 1.00 13.45
N GLN A 171 15.09 1.05 12.94
CA GLN A 171 16.23 1.48 13.70
C GLN A 171 16.37 3.00 13.60
N TYR A 172 16.51 3.62 14.75
CA TYR A 172 16.66 5.08 14.87
C TYR A 172 18.12 5.47 14.96
N ASP A 173 18.47 6.57 14.33
CA ASP A 173 19.72 7.26 14.47
C ASP A 173 19.47 8.76 14.61
N GLN A 174 20.09 9.39 15.62
CA GLN A 174 19.94 10.82 15.92
C GLN A 174 18.47 11.32 15.94
N GLY A 175 17.55 10.48 16.45
CA GLY A 175 16.13 10.81 16.61
C GLY A 175 15.28 10.58 15.36
N GLU A 176 15.85 10.11 14.25
CA GLU A 176 15.11 9.78 13.03
C GLU A 176 15.15 8.29 12.70
N ALA A 177 14.08 7.80 12.07
CA ALA A 177 13.95 6.44 11.61
C ALA A 177 14.80 6.23 10.34
N ARG A 178 15.93 5.54 10.47
CA ARG A 178 16.94 5.44 9.42
C ARG A 178 16.89 4.13 8.64
N PHE A 179 16.79 3.00 9.31
CA PHE A 179 16.81 1.69 8.64
C PHE A 179 15.56 0.89 8.95
N GLY A 180 14.97 0.31 7.90
CA GLY A 180 13.83 -0.59 8.03
C GLY A 180 14.28 -2.05 8.21
N GLN A 181 13.62 -2.75 9.11
CA GLN A 181 13.85 -4.16 9.42
C GLN A 181 12.57 -4.94 9.24
N VAL A 182 12.54 -5.89 8.33
CA VAL A 182 11.38 -6.74 8.09
C VAL A 182 11.44 -7.96 9.01
N ARG A 183 10.38 -8.23 9.76
CA ARG A 183 10.24 -9.38 10.66
C ARG A 183 11.34 -9.51 11.73
N GLY A 184 11.96 -8.41 12.13
CA GLY A 184 13.04 -8.39 13.12
C GLY A 184 14.39 -8.93 12.63
N THR A 185 14.55 -9.12 11.32
CA THR A 185 15.86 -9.43 10.73
C THR A 185 16.74 -8.18 10.71
N SER A 186 18.05 -8.35 10.58
CA SER A 186 18.96 -7.23 10.43
C SER A 186 18.63 -6.40 9.20
N ALA A 187 18.89 -5.10 9.23
CA ALA A 187 18.57 -4.17 8.14
C ALA A 187 19.32 -4.48 6.83
N ASP A 188 20.52 -5.06 6.92
CA ASP A 188 21.33 -5.51 5.78
C ASP A 188 20.72 -6.69 5.02
N LEU A 189 19.77 -7.40 5.62
CA LEU A 189 19.00 -8.48 5.00
C LEU A 189 17.66 -8.00 4.40
N THR A 190 17.38 -6.71 4.46
CA THR A 190 16.18 -6.09 3.88
C THR A 190 16.54 -5.36 2.60
N SER A 191 15.95 -5.75 1.47
CA SER A 191 16.09 -5.03 0.21
C SER A 191 15.17 -3.81 0.17
N VAL A 192 15.67 -2.69 -0.33
CA VAL A 192 14.87 -1.50 -0.59
C VAL A 192 14.92 -1.17 -2.07
N THR A 193 13.75 -1.05 -2.68
CA THR A 193 13.59 -0.74 -4.09
C THR A 193 12.73 0.50 -4.30
N VAL A 194 12.97 1.22 -5.39
CA VAL A 194 12.11 2.31 -5.88
C VAL A 194 11.57 1.93 -7.24
N ASN A 195 10.26 1.75 -7.35
CA ASN A 195 9.59 1.24 -8.54
C ASN A 195 10.17 -0.11 -9.03
N GLY A 196 10.55 -1.00 -8.11
CA GLY A 196 11.17 -2.27 -8.40
C GLY A 196 12.68 -2.23 -8.72
N ASN A 197 13.30 -1.05 -8.72
CA ASN A 197 14.75 -0.92 -8.93
C ASN A 197 15.44 -0.75 -7.58
N ARG A 198 16.50 -1.51 -7.37
CA ARG A 198 17.27 -1.48 -6.12
C ARG A 198 17.88 -0.11 -5.87
N VAL A 199 17.78 0.36 -4.63
CA VAL A 199 18.46 1.56 -4.16
C VAL A 199 19.77 1.15 -3.50
N PRO A 200 20.92 1.74 -3.91
CA PRO A 200 22.18 1.49 -3.23
C PRO A 200 22.21 2.17 -1.86
N SER A 201 23.01 1.62 -0.93
CA SER A 201 23.33 2.32 0.31
C SER A 201 24.12 3.60 0.03
N ALA A 202 23.88 4.64 0.81
CA ALA A 202 24.69 5.85 0.80
C ALA A 202 26.00 5.68 1.61
N GLU A 203 26.11 4.61 2.39
CA GLU A 203 27.31 4.24 3.16
C GLU A 203 28.07 3.13 2.43
N GLY A 204 29.40 3.30 2.32
CA GLY A 204 30.23 2.41 1.51
C GLY A 204 30.38 0.98 2.05
N ASP A 205 30.26 0.82 3.37
CA ASP A 205 30.59 -0.43 4.06
C ASP A 205 29.35 -1.25 4.45
N THR A 206 28.13 -0.75 4.18
CA THR A 206 26.90 -1.42 4.55
C THR A 206 25.94 -1.54 3.36
N ARG A 207 25.01 -2.51 3.43
CA ARG A 207 23.92 -2.65 2.47
C ARG A 207 22.66 -1.92 2.90
N ASN A 208 22.65 -1.37 4.11
CA ASN A 208 21.52 -0.71 4.70
C ASN A 208 21.16 0.54 3.91
N VAL A 209 19.93 0.61 3.43
CA VAL A 209 19.45 1.81 2.73
C VAL A 209 18.87 2.79 3.74
N GLN A 210 19.38 4.01 3.69
CA GLN A 210 18.95 5.11 4.55
C GLN A 210 17.59 5.63 4.11
N LEU A 211 16.54 5.29 4.85
CA LEU A 211 15.16 5.68 4.55
C LEU A 211 14.84 7.11 5.01
N ASP A 212 15.63 7.65 5.91
CA ASP A 212 15.57 9.05 6.34
C ASP A 212 15.90 10.03 5.21
N LEU A 213 16.69 9.61 4.22
CA LEU A 213 17.00 10.40 3.03
C LEU A 213 15.83 10.51 2.05
N ILE A 214 14.82 9.64 2.14
CA ILE A 214 13.71 9.58 1.18
C ILE A 214 12.49 10.28 1.76
N PRO A 215 12.09 11.45 1.22
CA PRO A 215 10.91 12.16 1.68
C PRO A 215 9.62 11.37 1.43
N ALA A 216 8.73 11.38 2.40
CA ALA A 216 7.46 10.67 2.31
C ALA A 216 6.58 11.18 1.15
N ASP A 217 6.69 12.45 0.80
CA ASP A 217 5.93 13.10 -0.28
C ASP A 217 6.22 12.58 -1.69
N MET A 218 7.36 11.94 -1.91
CA MET A 218 7.71 11.37 -3.22
C MET A 218 6.97 10.07 -3.51
N VAL A 219 6.52 9.39 -2.48
CA VAL A 219 5.99 8.04 -2.55
C VAL A 219 4.48 8.05 -2.64
N GLN A 220 3.91 7.27 -3.54
CA GLN A 220 2.48 7.02 -3.67
C GLN A 220 2.03 5.83 -2.83
N THR A 221 2.84 4.79 -2.81
CA THR A 221 2.53 3.54 -2.11
C THR A 221 3.81 2.92 -1.59
N ILE A 222 3.76 2.41 -0.37
CA ILE A 222 4.81 1.58 0.22
C ILE A 222 4.32 0.15 0.20
N GLU A 223 5.04 -0.72 -0.47
CA GLU A 223 4.77 -2.16 -0.54
C GLU A 223 5.84 -2.89 0.25
N VAL A 224 5.44 -3.69 1.22
CA VAL A 224 6.37 -4.49 2.03
C VAL A 224 6.08 -5.96 1.79
N ASN A 225 6.98 -6.60 1.09
CA ASN A 225 6.96 -8.03 0.82
C ASN A 225 7.72 -8.76 1.92
N LYS A 226 6.99 -9.50 2.75
CA LYS A 226 7.57 -10.24 3.88
C LYS A 226 8.06 -11.62 3.49
N VAL A 227 7.67 -12.10 2.33
CA VAL A 227 8.11 -13.37 1.75
C VAL A 227 8.71 -13.07 0.40
N VAL A 228 9.94 -13.49 0.20
CA VAL A 228 10.68 -13.28 -1.05
C VAL A 228 10.18 -14.26 -2.10
N THR A 229 9.90 -13.76 -3.28
CA THR A 229 9.54 -14.55 -4.47
C THR A 229 10.74 -14.64 -5.41
N SER A 230 10.68 -15.53 -6.40
CA SER A 230 11.81 -15.81 -7.29
C SER A 230 12.21 -14.64 -8.21
N ASP A 231 11.37 -13.64 -8.32
CA ASP A 231 11.57 -12.41 -9.09
C ASP A 231 12.24 -11.29 -8.28
N MET A 232 12.39 -11.48 -6.97
CA MET A 232 13.04 -10.53 -6.07
C MET A 232 14.54 -10.82 -5.91
N ASP A 233 15.27 -9.85 -5.37
CA ASP A 233 16.69 -10.01 -5.06
C ASP A 233 16.92 -11.17 -4.08
N GLY A 234 17.85 -12.07 -4.39
CA GLY A 234 18.14 -13.25 -3.58
C GLY A 234 18.75 -12.92 -2.21
N ASP A 235 19.24 -11.72 -1.99
CA ASP A 235 19.79 -11.24 -0.72
C ASP A 235 18.73 -10.56 0.18
N ALA A 236 17.49 -10.42 -0.30
CA ALA A 236 16.36 -9.89 0.47
C ALA A 236 15.78 -10.91 1.47
N ILE A 237 16.62 -11.59 2.24
CA ILE A 237 16.24 -12.69 3.15
C ILE A 237 15.20 -12.24 4.18
N GLY A 238 15.33 -11.02 4.69
CA GLY A 238 14.36 -10.42 5.62
C GLY A 238 13.04 -10.07 4.94
N GLY A 239 13.10 -9.61 3.70
CA GLY A 239 11.98 -9.11 2.90
C GLY A 239 12.39 -7.92 2.05
N GLU A 240 11.43 -7.39 1.29
CA GLU A 240 11.63 -6.25 0.42
C GLU A 240 10.68 -5.10 0.79
N ILE A 241 11.19 -3.87 0.74
CA ILE A 241 10.44 -2.63 0.86
C ILE A 241 10.49 -1.93 -0.50
N ASN A 242 9.38 -1.96 -1.24
CA ASN A 242 9.26 -1.29 -2.53
C ASN A 242 8.53 0.05 -2.38
N LEU A 243 9.19 1.13 -2.74
CA LEU A 243 8.68 2.49 -2.72
C LEU A 243 8.17 2.87 -4.11
N VAL A 244 6.86 2.84 -4.28
CA VAL A 244 6.25 3.20 -5.56
C VAL A 244 6.05 4.72 -5.61
N THR A 245 6.70 5.38 -6.55
CA THR A 245 6.59 6.83 -6.74
C THR A 245 5.26 7.23 -7.39
N LYS A 246 4.89 8.49 -7.24
CA LYS A 246 3.65 9.04 -7.82
C LYS A 246 3.61 8.82 -9.33
N ASN A 247 2.47 8.33 -9.81
CA ASN A 247 2.18 8.14 -11.23
C ASN A 247 1.48 9.38 -11.82
N THR A 248 1.51 9.50 -13.14
CA THR A 248 0.69 10.50 -13.85
C THR A 248 -0.79 10.27 -13.56
N PRO A 249 -1.54 11.33 -13.21
CA PRO A 249 -2.94 11.20 -12.84
C PRO A 249 -3.85 11.01 -14.06
N SER A 250 -5.07 10.54 -13.80
CA SER A 250 -6.14 10.50 -14.81
C SER A 250 -6.82 11.84 -15.02
N HIS A 251 -6.89 12.66 -13.98
CA HIS A 251 -7.52 13.97 -13.93
C HIS A 251 -6.56 14.98 -13.32
N ARG A 252 -6.89 16.26 -13.44
CA ARG A 252 -6.08 17.32 -12.85
C ARG A 252 -5.99 17.18 -11.34
N VAL A 253 -4.77 17.17 -10.84
CA VAL A 253 -4.44 17.13 -9.41
C VAL A 253 -3.64 18.37 -9.05
N LEU A 254 -4.04 19.03 -7.99
CA LEU A 254 -3.29 20.14 -7.38
C LEU A 254 -3.39 19.97 -5.87
N ASN A 255 -2.25 19.78 -5.22
CA ASN A 255 -2.17 19.64 -3.78
C ASN A 255 -1.04 20.49 -3.22
N PHE A 256 -1.32 21.19 -2.11
CA PHE A 256 -0.35 21.92 -1.34
C PHE A 256 -0.40 21.46 0.10
N ASN A 257 0.77 21.15 0.66
CA ASN A 257 0.95 20.81 2.05
C ASN A 257 1.77 21.91 2.72
N ILE A 258 1.32 22.39 3.85
CA ILE A 258 2.06 23.32 4.68
C ILE A 258 1.99 22.79 6.11
N GLY A 259 3.13 22.46 6.67
CA GLY A 259 3.31 22.01 8.02
C GLY A 259 4.25 22.92 8.79
N SER A 260 3.97 23.14 10.05
CA SER A 260 4.87 23.84 10.96
C SER A 260 4.81 23.19 12.34
N GLY A 261 5.92 23.22 13.03
CA GLY A 261 6.05 22.68 14.37
C GLY A 261 7.14 23.42 15.15
N TYR A 262 7.37 22.96 16.36
CA TYR A 262 8.42 23.49 17.22
C TYR A 262 9.14 22.36 17.94
N THR A 263 10.45 22.31 17.82
CA THR A 263 11.29 21.34 18.50
C THR A 263 11.82 21.91 19.79
N TRP A 264 11.32 21.44 20.92
CA TRP A 264 11.68 21.91 22.26
C TRP A 264 13.16 21.65 22.60
N VAL A 265 13.73 20.55 22.11
CA VAL A 265 15.13 20.19 22.36
C VAL A 265 16.09 21.21 21.74
N SER A 266 15.85 21.58 20.49
CA SER A 266 16.66 22.57 19.76
C SER A 266 16.20 24.01 19.97
N GLY A 267 15.00 24.24 20.51
CA GLY A 267 14.41 25.57 20.67
C GLY A 267 14.09 26.28 19.34
N LYS A 268 13.85 25.54 18.27
CA LYS A 268 13.70 26.10 16.90
C LYS A 268 12.38 25.65 16.25
N PRO A 269 11.79 26.50 15.37
CA PRO A 269 10.63 26.11 14.59
C PRO A 269 11.00 25.10 13.50
N GLN A 270 10.04 24.24 13.15
CA GLN A 270 10.08 23.34 11.99
C GLN A 270 9.22 23.90 10.87
N LEU A 271 9.58 23.56 9.63
CA LEU A 271 8.81 23.92 8.45
C LEU A 271 8.77 22.75 7.46
N ASP A 272 7.59 22.48 6.95
CA ASP A 272 7.35 21.48 5.92
C ASP A 272 6.47 22.10 4.84
N LEU A 273 6.94 22.08 3.59
CA LEU A 273 6.25 22.63 2.43
C LEU A 273 6.23 21.57 1.33
N GLY A 274 5.06 21.29 0.79
CA GLY A 274 4.91 20.38 -0.33
C GLY A 274 3.96 20.94 -1.39
N ALA A 275 4.28 20.69 -2.65
CA ALA A 275 3.42 21.00 -3.78
C ALA A 275 3.41 19.81 -4.76
N THR A 276 2.23 19.43 -5.19
CA THR A 276 2.05 18.39 -6.22
C THR A 276 1.08 18.92 -7.26
N TRP A 277 1.50 18.84 -8.51
CA TRP A 277 0.67 19.20 -9.65
C TRP A 277 0.71 18.08 -10.69
N GLY A 278 -0.44 17.78 -11.28
CA GLY A 278 -0.53 16.84 -12.39
C GLY A 278 -1.74 17.10 -13.25
N ASP A 279 -1.58 16.83 -14.54
CA ASP A 279 -2.66 16.99 -15.52
C ASP A 279 -2.41 16.12 -16.75
N ARG A 280 -3.43 16.06 -17.64
CA ARG A 280 -3.36 15.40 -18.93
C ARG A 280 -3.65 16.35 -20.07
N PHE A 281 -2.85 16.25 -21.13
CA PHE A 281 -2.90 17.09 -22.32
C PHE A 281 -3.11 16.26 -23.59
N PHE A 282 -3.44 16.94 -24.68
CA PHE A 282 -3.61 16.33 -26.03
C PHE A 282 -4.63 15.17 -26.03
N ASN A 283 -5.88 15.45 -25.63
CA ASN A 283 -6.92 14.44 -25.51
C ASN A 283 -6.46 13.26 -24.61
N HIS A 284 -5.91 13.58 -23.44
CA HIS A 284 -5.44 12.63 -22.43
C HIS A 284 -4.29 11.70 -22.88
N LYS A 285 -3.60 12.05 -23.98
CA LYS A 285 -2.45 11.26 -24.45
C LYS A 285 -1.19 11.51 -23.65
N LEU A 286 -0.91 12.78 -23.28
CA LEU A 286 0.25 13.16 -22.48
C LEU A 286 -0.16 13.38 -21.03
N GLY A 287 0.34 12.57 -20.12
CA GLY A 287 0.22 12.76 -18.68
C GLY A 287 1.50 13.37 -18.11
N ILE A 288 1.34 14.35 -17.22
CA ILE A 288 2.43 14.99 -16.48
C ILE A 288 2.07 14.98 -15.01
N MET A 289 3.04 14.63 -14.16
CA MET A 289 2.97 14.77 -12.71
C MET A 289 4.28 15.35 -12.23
N ALA A 290 4.23 16.47 -11.52
CA ALA A 290 5.38 17.11 -10.89
C ALA A 290 5.08 17.28 -9.39
N ALA A 291 6.06 17.01 -8.54
CA ALA A 291 5.98 17.30 -7.13
C ALA A 291 7.32 17.88 -6.64
N ALA A 292 7.22 18.78 -5.67
CA ALA A 292 8.36 19.37 -4.98
C ALA A 292 8.04 19.47 -3.49
N SER A 293 9.04 19.23 -2.65
CA SER A 293 8.92 19.47 -1.21
C SER A 293 10.18 20.10 -0.65
N TYR A 294 9.98 20.85 0.44
CA TYR A 294 11.03 21.44 1.25
C TYR A 294 10.73 21.18 2.71
N GLN A 295 11.71 20.70 3.45
CA GLN A 295 11.60 20.43 4.86
C GLN A 295 12.79 21.05 5.59
N TYR A 296 12.49 21.76 6.68
CA TYR A 296 13.45 22.25 7.66
C TYR A 296 13.14 21.59 9.00
N ALA A 297 14.00 20.70 9.46
CA ALA A 297 13.81 19.88 10.64
C ALA A 297 14.98 20.04 11.62
N PRO A 298 14.95 21.04 12.53
CA PRO A 298 15.91 21.15 13.60
C PRO A 298 15.57 20.13 14.70
N GLY A 299 16.47 19.18 14.90
CA GLY A 299 16.37 18.11 15.88
C GLY A 299 17.36 18.26 17.01
N GLY A 300 17.41 17.25 17.86
CA GLY A 300 18.39 17.09 18.90
C GLY A 300 18.13 15.79 19.66
N SER A 301 19.18 15.26 20.25
CA SER A 301 19.08 14.08 21.11
C SER A 301 20.17 14.09 22.17
N ASP A 302 19.84 13.54 23.33
CA ASP A 302 20.82 13.19 24.35
C ASP A 302 21.25 11.73 24.10
N ASN A 303 22.54 11.47 24.19
CA ASN A 303 23.14 10.16 23.99
C ASN A 303 24.15 9.86 25.07
N THR A 304 24.18 8.61 25.52
CA THR A 304 25.21 8.10 26.42
C THR A 304 25.85 6.88 25.76
N GLU A 305 27.14 6.92 25.61
CA GLU A 305 27.92 5.87 24.97
C GLU A 305 29.00 5.37 25.95
N PHE A 306 29.05 4.05 26.14
CA PHE A 306 30.01 3.38 26.95
C PHE A 306 30.77 2.38 26.08
N GLU A 307 32.07 2.52 25.98
CA GLU A 307 32.96 1.57 25.33
C GLU A 307 33.67 0.73 26.39
N TYR A 308 33.61 -0.58 26.23
CA TYR A 308 34.26 -1.55 27.10
C TYR A 308 35.36 -2.28 26.36
N GLU A 309 36.45 -2.56 27.03
CA GLU A 309 37.57 -3.36 26.55
C GLU A 309 37.81 -4.54 27.47
N GLU A 310 38.21 -5.68 26.91
CA GLU A 310 38.56 -6.86 27.66
C GLU A 310 40.01 -6.71 28.15
N ASN A 311 40.25 -6.79 29.48
CA ASN A 311 41.59 -6.77 30.03
C ASN A 311 42.28 -8.13 29.92
N ASP A 312 43.55 -8.21 30.35
CA ASP A 312 44.37 -9.44 30.29
C ASP A 312 43.74 -10.61 31.08
N ASP A 313 42.91 -10.30 32.09
CA ASP A 313 42.19 -11.26 32.93
C ASP A 313 40.82 -11.66 32.33
N LYS A 314 40.52 -11.27 31.11
CA LYS A 314 39.22 -11.48 30.40
C LYS A 314 38.03 -10.84 31.13
N GLN A 315 38.24 -9.76 31.82
CA GLN A 315 37.19 -8.96 32.42
C GLN A 315 36.93 -7.72 31.57
N LEU A 316 35.65 -7.33 31.46
CA LEU A 316 35.27 -6.11 30.78
C LEU A 316 35.54 -4.91 31.66
N GLU A 317 36.39 -4.02 31.21
CA GLU A 317 36.66 -2.73 31.84
C GLU A 317 36.06 -1.59 31.01
N LEU A 318 35.54 -0.57 31.66
CA LEU A 318 35.06 0.62 31.01
C LEU A 318 36.24 1.42 30.47
N LYS A 319 36.39 1.45 29.14
CA LYS A 319 37.42 2.19 28.45
C LYS A 319 37.03 3.65 28.29
N GLU A 320 35.81 3.89 27.82
CA GLU A 320 35.32 5.22 27.54
C GLU A 320 33.87 5.39 27.96
N ALA A 321 33.54 6.53 28.55
CA ALA A 321 32.18 6.91 28.88
C ALA A 321 31.94 8.33 28.40
N GLN A 322 31.01 8.50 27.47
CA GLN A 322 30.66 9.81 26.91
C GLN A 322 29.19 10.11 27.15
N VAL A 323 28.89 11.26 27.73
CA VAL A 323 27.54 11.85 27.75
C VAL A 323 27.53 12.99 26.75
N ARG A 324 26.71 12.86 25.73
CA ARG A 324 26.71 13.74 24.55
C ARG A 324 25.35 14.38 24.37
N GLN A 325 25.36 15.62 23.91
CA GLN A 325 24.17 16.31 23.44
C GLN A 325 24.36 16.70 21.98
N TYR A 326 23.44 16.26 21.13
CA TYR A 326 23.45 16.56 19.71
C TYR A 326 22.38 17.59 19.35
N TYR A 327 22.73 18.55 18.51
CA TYR A 327 21.82 19.46 17.84
C TYR A 327 22.00 19.27 16.34
N VAL A 328 21.06 18.59 15.72
CA VAL A 328 21.12 18.25 14.29
C VAL A 328 20.04 19.01 13.56
N THR A 329 20.40 19.79 12.57
CA THR A 329 19.44 20.46 11.68
C THR A 329 19.53 19.83 10.29
N ARG A 330 18.41 19.33 9.79
CA ARG A 330 18.30 18.74 8.46
C ARG A 330 17.43 19.61 7.57
N GLU A 331 17.97 19.95 6.40
CA GLU A 331 17.24 20.61 5.34
C GLU A 331 17.12 19.63 4.16
N ARG A 332 15.89 19.28 3.80
CA ARG A 332 15.60 18.34 2.73
C ARG A 332 14.81 19.01 1.62
N GLN A 333 15.21 18.75 0.40
CA GLN A 333 14.49 19.17 -0.80
C GLN A 333 14.28 17.97 -1.69
N SER A 334 13.07 17.80 -2.18
CA SER A 334 12.78 16.76 -3.16
C SER A 334 12.06 17.32 -4.37
N TYR A 335 12.37 16.74 -5.51
CA TYR A 335 11.74 17.06 -6.80
C TYR A 335 11.44 15.74 -7.50
N SER A 336 10.24 15.58 -8.01
CA SER A 336 9.88 14.40 -8.81
C SER A 336 9.10 14.79 -10.04
N LEU A 337 9.33 14.07 -11.13
CA LEU A 337 8.66 14.23 -12.40
C LEU A 337 8.28 12.86 -12.95
N ALA A 338 7.02 12.68 -13.27
CA ALA A 338 6.55 11.53 -14.02
C ALA A 338 5.85 12.03 -15.30
N LEU A 339 6.20 11.40 -16.41
CA LEU A 339 5.64 11.68 -17.73
C LEU A 339 5.13 10.37 -18.31
N ASP A 340 4.01 10.40 -18.99
CA ASP A 340 3.58 9.30 -19.83
C ASP A 340 2.98 9.81 -21.14
N TYR A 341 3.19 9.06 -22.21
CA TYR A 341 2.58 9.33 -23.49
C TYR A 341 1.94 8.05 -24.04
N LYS A 342 0.63 8.13 -24.30
CA LYS A 342 -0.17 7.04 -24.89
C LYS A 342 -0.27 7.25 -26.38
N PHE A 343 0.38 6.41 -27.15
CA PHE A 343 0.26 6.41 -28.63
C PHE A 343 -1.10 5.87 -29.06
N ASN A 344 -1.50 4.76 -28.42
CA ASN A 344 -2.76 4.08 -28.61
C ASN A 344 -3.11 3.31 -27.31
N PRO A 345 -4.27 2.63 -27.22
CA PRO A 345 -4.66 1.87 -26.02
C PRO A 345 -3.68 0.77 -25.60
N GLN A 346 -2.89 0.24 -26.56
CA GLN A 346 -1.95 -0.86 -26.30
C GLN A 346 -0.51 -0.39 -26.07
N HIS A 347 -0.12 0.83 -26.48
CA HIS A 347 1.25 1.31 -26.43
C HIS A 347 1.36 2.61 -25.65
N LYS A 348 2.15 2.55 -24.60
CA LYS A 348 2.44 3.66 -23.72
C LYS A 348 3.94 3.72 -23.43
N ILE A 349 4.52 4.90 -23.48
CA ILE A 349 5.86 5.17 -22.94
C ILE A 349 5.70 5.96 -21.65
N SER A 350 6.49 5.62 -20.63
CA SER A 350 6.52 6.35 -19.37
C SER A 350 7.95 6.64 -18.95
N PHE A 351 8.14 7.81 -18.39
CA PHE A 351 9.39 8.25 -17.78
C PHE A 351 9.10 8.70 -16.34
N LYS A 352 9.96 8.30 -15.41
CA LYS A 352 9.92 8.76 -14.04
C LYS A 352 11.33 9.13 -13.60
N GLY A 353 11.46 10.29 -12.97
CA GLY A 353 12.70 10.77 -12.43
C GLY A 353 12.48 11.57 -11.16
N GLY A 354 13.48 11.61 -10.30
CA GLY A 354 13.43 12.38 -9.08
C GLY A 354 14.83 12.75 -8.62
N LYS A 355 14.90 13.81 -7.84
CA LYS A 355 16.11 14.25 -7.16
C LYS A 355 15.74 14.68 -5.75
N PHE A 356 16.52 14.24 -4.79
CA PHE A 356 16.45 14.73 -3.43
C PHE A 356 17.83 15.22 -3.00
N LEU A 357 17.81 16.22 -2.16
CA LEU A 357 18.98 16.89 -1.63
C LEU A 357 18.79 16.98 -0.12
N GLU A 358 19.81 16.65 0.61
CA GLU A 358 19.85 16.85 2.05
C GLU A 358 21.09 17.66 2.41
N ALA A 359 20.89 18.63 3.28
CA ALA A 359 21.96 19.35 3.97
C ALA A 359 21.80 19.08 5.47
N VAL A 360 22.85 18.59 6.10
CA VAL A 360 22.90 18.32 7.54
C VAL A 360 23.89 19.27 8.17
N SER A 361 23.41 19.98 9.21
CA SER A 361 24.26 20.78 10.10
C SER A 361 24.22 20.15 11.48
N ASP A 362 25.35 19.72 11.97
CA ASP A 362 25.49 19.01 13.25
C ASP A 362 26.36 19.79 14.23
N ALA A 363 25.92 19.82 15.50
CA ALA A 363 26.69 20.34 16.62
C ALA A 363 26.61 19.33 17.78
N LYS A 364 27.77 18.82 18.18
CA LYS A 364 27.91 17.84 19.27
C LYS A 364 28.53 18.53 20.49
N THR A 365 27.91 18.38 21.65
CA THR A 365 28.49 18.79 22.92
C THR A 365 28.73 17.54 23.76
N ILE A 366 29.97 17.36 24.21
CA ILE A 366 30.32 16.30 25.17
C ILE A 366 30.23 16.91 26.57
N VAL A 367 29.36 16.36 27.39
CA VAL A 367 29.15 16.82 28.78
C VAL A 367 30.09 16.15 29.73
N PHE A 368 30.42 14.89 29.47
CA PHE A 368 31.37 14.08 30.27
C PHE A 368 32.07 13.11 29.34
N ASP A 369 33.37 13.01 29.46
CA ASP A 369 34.24 12.11 28.75
C ASP A 369 35.27 11.52 29.76
N LYS A 370 35.36 10.20 29.78
CA LYS A 370 36.39 9.49 30.50
C LYS A 370 37.03 8.48 29.53
N THR A 371 38.28 8.72 29.24
CA THR A 371 39.17 7.80 28.51
C THR A 371 40.08 7.04 29.48
#